data_dc57f1e0d04e2b386157fa9ad4efcebf
#
_entry.id   dc57f1e0d04e2b386157fa9ad4efcebf
#
_cell.length_a   1.000
_cell.length_b   1.000
_cell.length_c   1.000
_cell.angle_alpha   90.00
_cell.angle_beta   90.00
_cell.angle_gamma   90.00
#
_symmetry.space_group_name_H-M   'P 1'
#
loop_
_entity.id
_entity.type
_entity.pdbx_description
1 polymer ?
#
loop_
_entity_poly.entity_id
_entity_poly.type
_entity_poly.pdbx_seq_one_letter_code
_entity_poly.pdbx_strand_id
1 'polypeptide(L)'
;AQRLLQEGMEVIGVDRRPWPDPPRGLKVYKADIRKRPAEDVFRTHTPDAVVHMATVTYLSARQEERYRINLGGTQTIFEHCHTYGVKHAVFVGRHTVYGAAADAPLYRTEAEPPLGTATYPALADMVAADLFAGSALWRYPNLDTSVLRLAYTLGPSMRGTLASFLGGR
;
A
#
# COMPACT_ATOMS: atom_id res chain seq x y z
N ALA A 1 -8.79 -9.31 3.46
CA ALA A 1 -8.52 -10.61 4.10
C ALA A 1 -9.76 -11.52 4.06
N GLN A 2 -10.88 -11.04 4.65
CA GLN A 2 -12.09 -11.87 4.81
C GLN A 2 -12.62 -12.45 3.48
N ARG A 3 -12.68 -11.63 2.42
CA ARG A 3 -13.10 -12.09 1.09
C ARG A 3 -12.16 -13.15 0.50
N LEU A 4 -10.84 -12.97 0.64
CA LEU A 4 -9.85 -13.95 0.16
C LEU A 4 -9.98 -15.30 0.87
N LEU A 5 -10.20 -15.26 2.20
CA LEU A 5 -10.47 -16.50 2.97
C LEU A 5 -11.73 -17.21 2.52
N GLN A 6 -12.81 -16.46 2.18
CA GLN A 6 -14.05 -17.03 1.66
C GLN A 6 -13.88 -17.70 0.29
N GLU A 7 -12.93 -17.20 -0.52
CA GLU A 7 -12.55 -17.81 -1.81
C GLU A 7 -11.56 -18.99 -1.64
N GLY A 8 -11.33 -19.44 -0.40
CA GLY A 8 -10.50 -20.61 -0.10
C GLY A 8 -8.98 -20.36 -0.13
N MET A 9 -8.55 -19.09 -0.17
CA MET A 9 -7.12 -18.77 -0.16
C MET A 9 -6.55 -18.86 1.25
N GLU A 10 -5.30 -19.33 1.38
CA GLU A 10 -4.54 -19.14 2.62
C GLU A 10 -4.09 -17.67 2.70
N VAL A 11 -4.48 -16.97 3.77
CA VAL A 11 -4.20 -15.54 3.91
C VAL A 11 -3.33 -15.29 5.13
N ILE A 12 -2.27 -14.51 4.93
CA ILE A 12 -1.32 -14.11 5.95
C ILE A 12 -1.35 -12.58 6.06
N GLY A 13 -1.57 -12.06 7.26
CA GLY A 13 -1.50 -10.64 7.57
C GLY A 13 -0.20 -10.29 8.27
N VAL A 14 0.46 -9.21 7.83
CA VAL A 14 1.63 -8.64 8.51
C VAL A 14 1.33 -7.19 8.83
N ASP A 15 1.34 -6.81 10.10
CA ASP A 15 1.18 -5.43 10.55
C ASP A 15 2.04 -5.19 11.80
N ARG A 16 2.56 -3.98 11.97
CA ARG A 16 3.26 -3.60 13.20
C ARG A 16 2.34 -3.44 14.42
N ARG A 17 1.05 -3.22 14.17
CA ARG A 17 0.01 -3.13 15.19
C ARG A 17 -0.70 -4.47 15.33
N PRO A 18 -1.10 -4.86 16.55
CA PRO A 18 -1.91 -6.04 16.73
C PRO A 18 -3.28 -5.84 16.07
N TRP A 19 -3.81 -6.90 15.50
CA TRP A 19 -5.21 -6.95 15.08
C TRP A 19 -6.00 -7.66 16.18
N PRO A 20 -6.85 -6.95 16.97
CA PRO A 20 -7.49 -7.52 18.15
C PRO A 20 -8.48 -8.66 17.85
N ASP A 21 -9.15 -8.58 16.70
CA ASP A 21 -10.16 -9.54 16.28
C ASP A 21 -9.98 -9.88 14.79
N PRO A 22 -8.98 -10.71 14.46
CA PRO A 22 -8.74 -11.10 13.08
C PRO A 22 -9.82 -12.09 12.61
N PRO A 23 -10.19 -12.07 11.32
CA PRO A 23 -11.07 -13.08 10.75
C PRO A 23 -10.56 -14.50 11.02
N ARG A 24 -11.47 -15.41 11.31
CA ARG A 24 -11.14 -16.82 11.53
C ARG A 24 -10.39 -17.40 10.31
N GLY A 25 -9.27 -18.04 10.54
CA GLY A 25 -8.41 -18.60 9.49
C GLY A 25 -7.30 -17.66 8.99
N LEU A 26 -7.29 -16.39 9.39
CA LEU A 26 -6.20 -15.48 9.09
C LEU A 26 -5.01 -15.73 10.04
N LYS A 27 -3.84 -16.01 9.47
CA LYS A 27 -2.58 -16.00 10.23
C LYS A 27 -2.05 -14.57 10.31
N VAL A 28 -1.81 -14.05 11.52
CA VAL A 28 -1.34 -12.66 11.71
C VAL A 28 0.03 -12.65 12.36
N TYR A 29 0.96 -11.93 11.72
CA TYR A 29 2.30 -11.68 12.23
C TYR A 29 2.45 -10.20 12.62
N LYS A 30 2.84 -9.95 13.87
CA LYS A 30 3.16 -8.60 14.32
C LYS A 30 4.61 -8.30 13.95
N ALA A 31 4.80 -7.56 12.84
CA ALA A 31 6.13 -7.20 12.36
C ALA A 31 6.12 -5.85 11.62
N ASP A 32 7.23 -5.15 11.70
CA ASP A 32 7.52 -4.00 10.82
C ASP A 32 8.05 -4.55 9.49
N ILE A 33 7.44 -4.14 8.37
CA ILE A 33 7.78 -4.60 7.01
C ILE A 33 9.25 -4.37 6.63
N ARG A 34 9.95 -3.48 7.33
CA ARG A 34 11.36 -3.14 7.12
C ARG A 34 12.32 -3.98 7.97
N LYS A 35 11.82 -4.94 8.73
CA LYS A 35 12.58 -5.72 9.70
C LYS A 35 12.56 -7.21 9.39
N ARG A 36 13.60 -7.90 9.82
CA ARG A 36 13.80 -9.34 9.62
C ARG A 36 12.57 -10.20 9.92
N PRO A 37 11.75 -9.95 10.97
CA PRO A 37 10.57 -10.78 11.19
C PRO A 37 9.55 -10.74 10.03
N ALA A 38 9.48 -9.65 9.25
CA ALA A 38 8.64 -9.61 8.06
C ALA A 38 9.26 -10.41 6.91
N GLU A 39 10.58 -10.36 6.72
CA GLU A 39 11.30 -11.21 5.78
C GLU A 39 11.14 -12.70 6.09
N ASP A 40 11.18 -13.07 7.38
CA ASP A 40 10.98 -14.46 7.83
C ASP A 40 9.60 -15.01 7.42
N VAL A 41 8.58 -14.17 7.29
CA VAL A 41 7.26 -14.56 6.77
C VAL A 41 7.37 -14.99 5.30
N PHE A 42 8.07 -14.22 4.46
CA PHE A 42 8.32 -14.59 3.06
C PHE A 42 9.08 -15.91 2.94
N ARG A 43 10.15 -16.03 3.72
CA ARG A 43 11.00 -17.23 3.73
C ARG A 43 10.24 -18.48 4.16
N THR A 44 9.34 -18.34 5.14
CA THR A 44 8.62 -19.50 5.73
C THR A 44 7.41 -19.91 4.88
N HIS A 45 6.71 -18.95 4.30
CA HIS A 45 5.42 -19.18 3.64
C HIS A 45 5.48 -19.11 2.13
N THR A 46 6.56 -18.54 1.54
CA THR A 46 6.71 -18.41 0.08
C THR A 46 5.40 -18.02 -0.63
N PRO A 47 4.82 -16.85 -0.33
CA PRO A 47 3.50 -16.50 -0.84
C PRO A 47 3.49 -16.36 -2.37
N ASP A 48 2.43 -16.80 -3.04
CA ASP A 48 2.27 -16.62 -4.49
C ASP A 48 1.97 -15.16 -4.85
N ALA A 49 1.28 -14.44 -3.96
CA ALA A 49 0.89 -13.05 -4.18
C ALA A 49 1.03 -12.20 -2.92
N VAL A 50 1.37 -10.93 -3.09
CA VAL A 50 1.50 -9.95 -2.01
C VAL A 50 0.64 -8.74 -2.31
N VAL A 51 -0.20 -8.33 -1.34
CA VAL A 51 -0.94 -7.06 -1.38
C VAL A 51 -0.29 -6.11 -0.39
N HIS A 52 0.47 -5.16 -0.90
CA HIS A 52 1.18 -4.17 -0.08
C HIS A 52 0.30 -2.96 0.22
N MET A 53 -0.17 -2.87 1.46
CA MET A 53 -1.02 -1.78 1.97
C MET A 53 -0.36 -1.00 3.12
N ALA A 54 0.84 -1.38 3.52
CA ALA A 54 1.52 -0.85 4.71
C ALA A 54 2.14 0.53 4.43
N THR A 55 1.30 1.54 4.21
CA THR A 55 1.70 2.92 3.98
C THR A 55 1.14 3.85 5.06
N VAL A 56 1.87 4.91 5.37
CA VAL A 56 1.44 5.99 6.29
C VAL A 56 0.80 7.08 5.45
N THR A 57 -0.50 7.30 5.65
CA THR A 57 -1.30 8.24 4.87
C THR A 57 -1.67 9.53 5.62
N TYR A 58 -1.45 9.57 6.92
CA TYR A 58 -1.69 10.77 7.73
C TYR A 58 -0.46 11.69 7.71
N LEU A 59 -0.68 12.93 7.30
CA LEU A 59 0.38 13.92 7.06
C LEU A 59 0.97 14.53 8.34
N SER A 60 0.35 14.28 9.51
CA SER A 60 0.85 14.70 10.81
C SER A 60 2.09 13.90 11.28
N ALA A 61 2.37 12.75 10.69
CA ALA A 61 3.60 12.03 10.98
C ALA A 61 4.82 12.77 10.40
N ARG A 62 5.98 12.61 11.04
CA ARG A 62 7.24 13.20 10.57
C ARG A 62 7.55 12.74 9.15
N GLN A 63 7.92 13.67 8.29
CA GLN A 63 8.17 13.41 6.87
C GLN A 63 9.25 12.34 6.66
N GLU A 64 10.34 12.39 7.42
CA GLU A 64 11.40 11.37 7.35
C GLU A 64 10.91 9.96 7.67
N GLU A 65 10.04 9.82 8.69
CA GLU A 65 9.48 8.53 9.05
C GLU A 65 8.55 8.03 7.94
N ARG A 66 7.74 8.92 7.36
CA ARG A 66 6.89 8.60 6.22
C ARG A 66 7.70 8.10 5.03
N TYR A 67 8.80 8.78 4.67
CA TYR A 67 9.71 8.32 3.60
C TYR A 67 10.28 6.93 3.89
N ARG A 68 10.74 6.70 5.11
CA ARG A 68 11.28 5.39 5.50
C ARG A 68 10.24 4.28 5.41
N ILE A 69 8.97 4.56 5.70
CA ILE A 69 7.90 3.56 5.63
C ILE A 69 7.37 3.46 4.20
N ASN A 70 6.97 4.57 3.62
CA ASN A 70 6.26 4.56 2.34
C ASN A 70 7.17 4.16 1.18
N LEU A 71 8.30 4.82 1.02
CA LEU A 71 9.26 4.46 -0.03
C LEU A 71 10.13 3.27 0.39
N GLY A 72 10.86 3.38 1.48
CA GLY A 72 11.78 2.34 1.93
C GLY A 72 11.09 1.01 2.24
N GLY A 73 9.93 1.05 2.89
CA GLY A 73 9.11 -0.15 3.14
C GLY A 73 8.61 -0.79 1.85
N THR A 74 8.17 0.01 0.87
CA THR A 74 7.75 -0.48 -0.44
C THR A 74 8.92 -1.15 -1.17
N GLN A 75 10.10 -0.51 -1.19
CA GLN A 75 11.31 -1.10 -1.76
C GLN A 75 11.63 -2.46 -1.14
N THR A 76 11.62 -2.53 0.20
CA THR A 76 11.89 -3.78 0.93
C THR A 76 10.89 -4.88 0.58
N ILE A 77 9.60 -4.58 0.52
CA ILE A 77 8.58 -5.58 0.17
C ILE A 77 8.77 -6.10 -1.25
N PHE A 78 9.01 -5.21 -2.23
CA PHE A 78 9.24 -5.64 -3.61
C PHE A 78 10.53 -6.46 -3.77
N GLU A 79 11.58 -6.12 -3.01
CA GLU A 79 12.81 -6.91 -2.96
C GLU A 79 12.57 -8.30 -2.36
N HIS A 80 11.79 -8.41 -1.30
CA HIS A 80 11.37 -9.70 -0.77
C HIS A 80 10.52 -10.49 -1.77
N CYS A 81 9.58 -9.84 -2.46
CA CYS A 81 8.81 -10.50 -3.53
C CYS A 81 9.74 -11.11 -4.59
N HIS A 82 10.74 -10.36 -5.05
CA HIS A 82 11.71 -10.85 -6.02
C HIS A 82 12.57 -11.99 -5.46
N THR A 83 13.13 -11.80 -4.26
CA THR A 83 14.05 -12.77 -3.63
C THR A 83 13.38 -14.11 -3.35
N TYR A 84 12.12 -14.09 -2.93
CA TYR A 84 11.37 -15.29 -2.53
C TYR A 84 10.42 -15.81 -3.61
N GLY A 85 10.53 -15.33 -4.86
CA GLY A 85 9.83 -15.87 -6.01
C GLY A 85 8.32 -15.64 -6.01
N VAL A 86 7.86 -14.56 -5.36
CA VAL A 86 6.46 -14.11 -5.45
C VAL A 86 6.11 -13.81 -6.91
N LYS A 87 4.95 -14.27 -7.37
CA LYS A 87 4.53 -14.10 -8.77
C LYS A 87 3.78 -12.78 -8.99
N HIS A 88 2.98 -12.36 -8.02
CA HIS A 88 2.11 -11.19 -8.15
C HIS A 88 2.30 -10.23 -6.97
N ALA A 89 2.54 -8.95 -7.26
CA ALA A 89 2.58 -7.89 -6.25
C ALA A 89 1.53 -6.81 -6.58
N VAL A 90 0.68 -6.51 -5.63
CA VAL A 90 -0.30 -5.43 -5.73
C VAL A 90 0.09 -4.32 -4.76
N PHE A 91 0.48 -3.18 -5.30
CA PHE A 91 0.69 -1.98 -4.48
C PHE A 91 -0.60 -1.18 -4.36
N VAL A 92 -1.03 -0.90 -3.14
CA VAL A 92 -2.24 -0.12 -2.87
C VAL A 92 -1.83 1.31 -2.52
N GLY A 93 -1.84 2.16 -3.54
CA GLY A 93 -1.60 3.59 -3.46
C GLY A 93 -2.91 4.39 -3.37
N ARG A 94 -2.82 5.68 -3.67
CA ARG A 94 -3.94 6.63 -3.58
C ARG A 94 -4.00 7.56 -4.78
N HIS A 95 -5.22 7.93 -5.20
CA HIS A 95 -5.46 8.91 -6.26
C HIS A 95 -4.84 10.30 -5.96
N THR A 96 -4.59 10.64 -4.70
CA THR A 96 -3.99 11.92 -4.31
C THR A 96 -2.59 12.15 -4.88
N VAL A 97 -1.91 11.11 -5.37
CA VAL A 97 -0.61 11.23 -6.05
C VAL A 97 -0.69 12.08 -7.32
N TYR A 98 -1.87 12.20 -7.95
CA TYR A 98 -2.06 13.06 -9.12
C TYR A 98 -2.07 14.55 -8.77
N GLY A 99 -2.35 14.93 -7.52
CA GLY A 99 -2.50 16.31 -7.09
C GLY A 99 -3.86 16.92 -7.47
N ALA A 100 -3.99 18.22 -7.19
CA ALA A 100 -5.21 19.01 -7.40
C ALA A 100 -4.86 20.45 -7.81
N ALA A 101 -4.22 20.63 -8.97
CA ALA A 101 -3.97 21.96 -9.54
C ALA A 101 -5.29 22.59 -10.02
N ALA A 102 -5.35 23.93 -10.03
CA ALA A 102 -6.56 24.64 -10.40
C ALA A 102 -6.99 24.40 -11.85
N ASP A 103 -6.03 24.12 -12.73
CA ASP A 103 -6.20 23.80 -14.15
C ASP A 103 -6.24 22.30 -14.43
N ALA A 104 -6.25 21.47 -13.37
CA ALA A 104 -6.27 20.03 -13.52
C ALA A 104 -7.60 19.53 -14.09
N PRO A 105 -7.59 18.52 -14.97
CA PRO A 105 -8.81 17.93 -15.48
C PRO A 105 -9.64 17.33 -14.34
N LEU A 106 -10.97 17.46 -14.45
CA LEU A 106 -11.90 16.92 -13.45
C LEU A 106 -11.83 15.39 -13.36
N TYR A 107 -11.60 14.73 -14.50
CA TYR A 107 -11.43 13.28 -14.58
C TYR A 107 -9.98 12.96 -14.91
N ARG A 108 -9.42 12.02 -14.18
CA ARG A 108 -8.05 11.54 -14.33
C ARG A 108 -8.04 10.13 -14.88
N THR A 109 -7.03 9.84 -15.68
CA THR A 109 -6.74 8.49 -16.16
C THR A 109 -5.46 7.96 -15.50
N GLU A 110 -5.27 6.65 -15.53
CA GLU A 110 -4.09 5.98 -14.97
C GLU A 110 -2.80 6.32 -15.73
N ALA A 111 -2.92 6.77 -16.99
CA ALA A 111 -1.80 7.20 -17.82
C ALA A 111 -1.22 8.57 -17.43
N GLU A 112 -1.95 9.35 -16.64
CA GLU A 112 -1.49 10.66 -16.22
C GLU A 112 -0.35 10.57 -15.19
N PRO A 113 0.63 11.49 -15.26
CA PRO A 113 1.75 11.48 -14.32
C PRO A 113 1.32 11.86 -12.90
N PRO A 114 1.92 11.28 -11.86
CA PRO A 114 1.63 11.59 -10.46
C PRO A 114 2.32 12.90 -10.04
N LEU A 115 1.68 14.04 -10.32
CA LEU A 115 2.20 15.39 -10.06
C LEU A 115 1.78 15.97 -8.70
N GLY A 116 1.34 15.16 -7.75
CA GLY A 116 0.86 15.61 -6.44
C GLY A 116 1.84 16.47 -5.66
N THR A 117 3.13 16.29 -5.85
CA THR A 117 4.17 17.10 -5.22
C THR A 117 4.22 18.55 -5.71
N ALA A 118 3.81 18.81 -6.94
CA ALA A 118 3.79 20.17 -7.51
C ALA A 118 2.76 21.06 -6.81
N THR A 119 1.63 20.47 -6.39
CA THR A 119 0.57 21.20 -5.67
C THR A 119 0.67 21.06 -4.16
N TYR A 120 1.20 19.93 -3.67
CA TYR A 120 1.33 19.68 -2.25
C TYR A 120 2.60 18.85 -1.93
N PRO A 121 3.73 19.54 -1.64
CA PRO A 121 5.03 18.88 -1.41
C PRO A 121 5.03 17.80 -0.32
N ALA A 122 4.12 17.89 0.65
CA ALA A 122 3.98 16.87 1.71
C ALA A 122 3.54 15.48 1.20
N LEU A 123 3.14 15.35 -0.08
CA LEU A 123 2.82 14.06 -0.71
C LEU A 123 4.05 13.36 -1.30
N ALA A 124 5.22 13.95 -1.22
CA ALA A 124 6.42 13.47 -1.93
C ALA A 124 6.79 12.01 -1.63
N ASP A 125 6.62 11.57 -0.39
CA ASP A 125 6.86 10.18 0.02
C ASP A 125 5.87 9.19 -0.62
N MET A 126 4.60 9.57 -0.75
CA MET A 126 3.58 8.73 -1.40
C MET A 126 3.77 8.70 -2.91
N VAL A 127 4.10 9.84 -3.53
CA VAL A 127 4.42 9.91 -4.97
C VAL A 127 5.66 9.07 -5.27
N ALA A 128 6.71 9.17 -4.45
CA ALA A 128 7.92 8.38 -4.63
C ALA A 128 7.65 6.87 -4.51
N ALA A 129 6.82 6.43 -3.57
CA ALA A 129 6.45 5.02 -3.41
C ALA A 129 5.61 4.52 -4.61
N ASP A 130 4.68 5.34 -5.10
CA ASP A 130 3.85 5.03 -6.28
C ASP A 130 4.70 4.90 -7.55
N LEU A 131 5.60 5.84 -7.80
CA LEU A 131 6.54 5.79 -8.93
C LEU A 131 7.47 4.58 -8.85
N PHE A 132 7.96 4.26 -7.65
CA PHE A 132 8.78 3.06 -7.46
C PHE A 132 8.00 1.79 -7.81
N ALA A 133 6.78 1.64 -7.26
CA ALA A 133 5.92 0.49 -7.54
C ALA A 133 5.57 0.40 -9.03
N GLY A 134 5.27 1.53 -9.69
CA GLY A 134 5.00 1.58 -11.14
C GLY A 134 6.22 1.23 -12.00
N SER A 135 7.45 1.45 -11.50
CA SER A 135 8.68 1.09 -12.20
C SER A 135 9.17 -0.34 -11.92
N ALA A 136 8.51 -1.05 -11.01
CA ALA A 136 8.94 -2.38 -10.56
C ALA A 136 8.97 -3.41 -11.70
N LEU A 137 8.08 -3.27 -12.70
CA LEU A 137 8.05 -4.13 -13.90
C LEU A 137 9.40 -4.15 -14.68
N TRP A 138 10.14 -3.04 -14.65
CA TRP A 138 11.46 -2.95 -15.29
C TRP A 138 12.57 -3.52 -14.42
N ARG A 139 12.45 -3.36 -13.11
CA ARG A 139 13.46 -3.84 -12.15
C ARG A 139 13.31 -5.33 -11.86
N TYR A 140 12.09 -5.83 -11.84
CA TYR A 140 11.75 -7.21 -11.48
C TYR A 140 10.87 -7.85 -12.57
N PRO A 141 11.43 -8.21 -13.73
CA PRO A 141 10.65 -8.64 -14.91
C PRO A 141 9.85 -9.92 -14.70
N ASN A 142 10.16 -10.71 -13.68
CA ASN A 142 9.43 -11.94 -13.32
C ASN A 142 8.36 -11.72 -12.25
N LEU A 143 8.13 -10.47 -11.81
CA LEU A 143 7.14 -10.09 -10.82
C LEU A 143 6.02 -9.30 -11.48
N ASP A 144 4.86 -9.93 -11.66
CA ASP A 144 3.68 -9.23 -12.15
C ASP A 144 3.23 -8.18 -11.14
N THR A 145 3.29 -6.91 -11.52
CA THR A 145 2.99 -5.80 -10.61
C THR A 145 1.75 -5.05 -11.03
N SER A 146 0.84 -4.83 -10.08
CA SER A 146 -0.33 -3.97 -10.22
C SER A 146 -0.27 -2.81 -9.24
N VAL A 147 -0.55 -1.59 -9.72
CA VAL A 147 -0.66 -0.39 -8.88
C VAL A 147 -2.12 0.05 -8.82
N LEU A 148 -2.73 0.00 -7.64
CA LEU A 148 -4.10 0.45 -7.41
C LEU A 148 -4.08 1.83 -6.75
N ARG A 149 -4.54 2.86 -7.44
CA ARG A 149 -4.65 4.23 -6.91
C ARG A 149 -6.07 4.48 -6.42
N LEU A 150 -6.36 4.02 -5.20
CA LEU A 150 -7.71 4.06 -4.64
C LEU A 150 -8.18 5.50 -4.40
N ALA A 151 -9.39 5.81 -4.84
CA ALA A 151 -10.13 6.97 -4.41
C ALA A 151 -10.64 6.82 -2.96
N TYR A 152 -11.30 7.82 -2.43
CA TYR A 152 -11.92 7.71 -1.11
C TYR A 152 -13.00 6.62 -1.13
N THR A 153 -12.85 5.64 -0.25
CA THR A 153 -13.78 4.54 -0.09
C THR A 153 -14.58 4.71 1.20
N LEU A 154 -15.90 4.55 1.09
CA LEU A 154 -16.81 4.49 2.22
C LEU A 154 -17.28 3.05 2.41
N GLY A 155 -17.31 2.61 3.65
CA GLY A 155 -17.80 1.29 4.01
C GLY A 155 -18.85 1.37 5.13
N PRO A 156 -19.51 0.26 5.47
CA PRO A 156 -20.53 0.22 6.53
C PRO A 156 -20.04 0.72 7.90
N SER A 157 -18.72 0.62 8.15
CA SER A 157 -18.11 1.08 9.40
C SER A 157 -18.04 2.60 9.53
N MET A 158 -18.29 3.37 8.47
CA MET A 158 -18.22 4.83 8.42
C MET A 158 -16.97 5.40 9.12
N ARG A 159 -15.81 4.82 8.84
CA ARG A 159 -14.52 5.23 9.41
C ARG A 159 -13.70 6.05 8.39
N GLY A 160 -12.91 6.98 8.92
CA GLY A 160 -11.99 7.79 8.12
C GLY A 160 -12.46 9.24 7.94
N THR A 161 -11.57 10.08 7.39
CA THR A 161 -11.76 11.53 7.28
C THR A 161 -13.01 11.90 6.47
N LEU A 162 -13.25 11.22 5.34
CA LEU A 162 -14.44 11.49 4.52
C LEU A 162 -15.73 11.12 5.27
N ALA A 163 -15.74 10.00 5.97
CA ALA A 163 -16.88 9.58 6.75
C ALA A 163 -17.18 10.58 7.90
N SER A 164 -16.13 11.07 8.56
CA SER A 164 -16.27 12.12 9.59
C SER A 164 -16.83 13.41 9.01
N PHE A 165 -16.34 13.85 7.86
CA PHE A 165 -16.83 15.04 7.15
C PHE A 165 -18.31 14.89 6.77
N LEU A 166 -18.71 13.76 6.17
CA LEU A 166 -20.10 13.49 5.77
C LEU A 166 -21.04 13.29 6.98
N GLY A 167 -20.51 12.81 8.10
CA GLY A 167 -21.23 12.66 9.36
C GLY A 167 -21.34 13.94 10.20
N GLY A 168 -20.84 15.08 9.70
CA GLY A 168 -20.92 16.36 10.42
C GLY A 168 -20.10 16.43 11.71
N ARG A 169 -18.97 15.74 11.78
CA ARG A 169 -18.08 15.67 12.95
C ARG A 169 -16.74 16.34 12.66
#